data_1e270807de41195eef7fbfceb217dafd
#
_entry.id   1e270807de41195eef7fbfceb217dafd
#
_cell.length_a   1.000
_cell.length_b   1.000
_cell.length_c   1.000
_cell.angle_alpha   90.00
_cell.angle_beta   90.00
_cell.angle_gamma   90.00
#
_symmetry.space_group_name_H-M   'P 1'
#
loop_
_entity.id
_entity.type
_entity.pdbx_description
1 polymer ?
#
loop_
_entity_poly.entity_id
_entity_poly.type
_entity_poly.pdbx_seq_one_letter_code
_entity_poly.pdbx_strand_id
1 'polypeptide(L)'
;MNLIFNLDGVICKEEDPMLMKHAQPLVNVTEFMQWLVDNGHHITIWCTRKNTLEMKMMTEDWLYLHQIPYDRLIFDRPKHPIFVDDTPPNAKYYRAWGDNDVVAALFEEWIEWINKQEE
;
A
#
# COMPACT_ATOMS: atom_id res chain seq x y z
N MET A 1 4.19 11.52 7.02
CA MET A 1 3.88 11.79 5.60
C MET A 1 2.58 11.10 5.21
N ASN A 2 1.93 11.61 4.21
CA ASN A 2 0.79 10.93 3.59
C ASN A 2 1.31 10.10 2.42
N LEU A 3 1.25 8.77 2.57
CA LEU A 3 1.74 7.84 1.57
C LEU A 3 0.56 7.22 0.82
N ILE A 4 0.67 7.13 -0.49
CA ILE A 4 -0.36 6.53 -1.35
C ILE A 4 0.22 5.29 -2.00
N PHE A 5 -0.38 4.13 -1.73
CA PHE A 5 0.04 2.86 -2.28
C PHE A 5 -1.00 2.32 -3.25
N ASN A 6 -0.53 1.72 -4.35
CA ASN A 6 -1.38 0.84 -5.14
C ASN A 6 -1.50 -0.49 -4.39
N LEU A 7 -2.57 -1.23 -4.64
CA LEU A 7 -2.80 -2.53 -4.00
C LEU A 7 -2.14 -3.65 -4.81
N ASP A 8 -2.64 -3.87 -6.03
CA ASP A 8 -2.17 -4.97 -6.87
C ASP A 8 -0.79 -4.67 -7.44
N GLY A 9 0.16 -5.56 -7.19
CA GLY A 9 1.55 -5.42 -7.61
C GLY A 9 2.44 -4.66 -6.64
N VAL A 10 1.87 -4.07 -5.59
CA VAL A 10 2.63 -3.30 -4.58
C VAL A 10 2.47 -3.89 -3.19
N ILE A 11 1.24 -4.08 -2.74
CA ILE A 11 0.95 -4.68 -1.43
C ILE A 11 0.79 -6.18 -1.57
N CYS A 12 0.21 -6.64 -2.67
CA CYS A 12 0.06 -8.06 -2.97
C CYS A 12 0.46 -8.33 -4.40
N LYS A 13 0.61 -9.62 -4.74
CA LYS A 13 0.84 -10.02 -6.12
C LYS A 13 -0.38 -9.66 -6.95
N GLU A 14 -0.13 -9.21 -8.19
CA GLU A 14 -1.21 -8.99 -9.15
C GLU A 14 -1.72 -10.33 -9.63
N GLU A 15 -3.03 -10.55 -9.51
CA GLU A 15 -3.67 -11.79 -9.91
C GLU A 15 -4.86 -11.51 -10.84
N ASP A 16 -5.26 -12.54 -11.59
CA ASP A 16 -6.50 -12.48 -12.36
C ASP A 16 -7.68 -12.20 -11.43
N PRO A 17 -8.74 -11.50 -11.91
CA PRO A 17 -9.89 -11.17 -11.06
C PRO A 17 -10.49 -12.35 -10.30
N MET A 18 -10.47 -13.55 -10.88
CA MET A 18 -11.01 -14.75 -10.23
C MET A 18 -10.15 -15.22 -9.06
N LEU A 19 -8.88 -14.81 -8.99
CA LEU A 19 -7.91 -15.25 -7.99
C LEU A 19 -7.55 -14.17 -6.98
N MET A 20 -8.10 -12.95 -7.12
CA MET A 20 -7.74 -11.83 -6.26
C MET A 20 -7.93 -12.10 -4.78
N LYS A 21 -8.99 -12.80 -4.41
CA LYS A 21 -9.25 -13.11 -2.99
C LYS A 21 -8.22 -14.07 -2.38
N HIS A 22 -7.47 -14.76 -3.23
CA HIS A 22 -6.42 -15.71 -2.81
C HIS A 22 -5.02 -15.12 -3.00
N ALA A 23 -4.90 -13.87 -3.41
CA ALA A 23 -3.61 -13.22 -3.56
C ALA A 23 -2.84 -13.21 -2.25
N GLN A 24 -1.52 -13.32 -2.32
CA GLN A 24 -0.66 -13.26 -1.14
C GLN A 24 -0.04 -11.89 -1.01
N PRO A 25 0.07 -11.36 0.22
CA PRO A 25 0.84 -10.13 0.44
C PRO A 25 2.29 -10.35 0.01
N LEU A 26 2.93 -9.29 -0.46
CA LEU A 26 4.36 -9.35 -0.72
C LEU A 26 5.13 -9.54 0.59
N VAL A 27 6.31 -10.15 0.50
CA VAL A 27 7.13 -10.44 1.68
C VAL A 27 7.39 -9.18 2.48
N ASN A 28 7.17 -9.25 3.78
CA ASN A 28 7.41 -8.16 4.74
C ASN A 28 6.55 -6.90 4.57
N VAL A 29 5.56 -6.92 3.65
CA VAL A 29 4.75 -5.71 3.40
C VAL A 29 3.92 -5.33 4.62
N THR A 30 3.29 -6.30 5.28
CA THR A 30 2.43 -6.04 6.44
C THR A 30 3.23 -5.41 7.58
N GLU A 31 4.37 -5.97 7.89
CA GLU A 31 5.25 -5.49 8.95
C GLU A 31 5.77 -4.07 8.65
N PHE A 32 6.16 -3.84 7.41
CA PHE A 32 6.63 -2.51 6.99
C PHE A 32 5.52 -1.47 7.08
N MET A 33 4.32 -1.79 6.59
CA MET A 33 3.20 -0.85 6.64
C MET A 33 2.79 -0.57 8.08
N GLN A 34 2.83 -1.56 8.95
CA GLN A 34 2.54 -1.36 10.37
C GLN A 34 3.59 -0.45 11.00
N TRP A 35 4.86 -0.63 10.68
CA TRP A 35 5.92 0.26 11.15
C TRP A 35 5.71 1.71 10.68
N LEU A 36 5.26 1.89 9.44
CA LEU A 36 4.96 3.23 8.92
C LEU A 36 3.85 3.90 9.74
N VAL A 37 2.77 3.16 10.02
CA VAL A 37 1.66 3.69 10.85
C VAL A 37 2.16 4.02 12.25
N ASP A 38 2.96 3.15 12.84
CA ASP A 38 3.49 3.35 14.21
C ASP A 38 4.41 4.57 14.28
N ASN A 39 4.99 4.97 13.15
CA ASN A 39 5.83 6.17 13.07
C ASN A 39 5.09 7.41 12.55
N GLY A 40 3.76 7.38 12.60
CA GLY A 40 2.94 8.56 12.33
C GLY A 40 2.65 8.82 10.87
N HIS A 41 2.93 7.88 9.97
CA HIS A 41 2.60 8.03 8.56
C HIS A 41 1.14 7.67 8.30
N HIS A 42 0.49 8.43 7.44
CA HIS A 42 -0.88 8.19 7.01
C HIS A 42 -0.86 7.39 5.71
N ILE A 43 -1.60 6.30 5.64
CA ILE A 43 -1.60 5.41 4.48
C ILE A 43 -2.94 5.46 3.77
N THR A 44 -2.90 5.78 2.48
CA THR A 44 -4.04 5.66 1.57
C THR A 44 -3.72 4.56 0.55
N ILE A 45 -4.63 3.61 0.42
CA ILE A 45 -4.56 2.61 -0.64
C ILE A 45 -5.46 3.08 -1.78
N TRP A 46 -4.88 3.35 -2.94
CA TRP A 46 -5.60 3.81 -4.13
C TRP A 46 -5.45 2.77 -5.22
N CYS A 47 -6.46 1.94 -5.40
CA CYS A 47 -6.36 0.79 -6.28
C CYS A 47 -7.13 0.98 -7.59
N THR A 48 -6.72 0.23 -8.61
CA THR A 48 -7.35 0.25 -9.93
C THR A 48 -8.63 -0.59 -10.01
N ARG A 49 -8.96 -1.31 -8.94
CA ARG A 49 -10.16 -2.15 -8.89
C ARG A 49 -11.43 -1.30 -9.01
N LYS A 50 -12.47 -1.87 -9.61
CA LYS A 50 -13.75 -1.18 -9.80
C LYS A 50 -14.47 -0.98 -8.47
N ASN A 51 -15.10 0.18 -8.32
CA ASN A 51 -15.87 0.50 -7.12
C ASN A 51 -17.29 -0.12 -7.22
N THR A 52 -17.33 -1.45 -7.13
CA THR A 52 -18.59 -2.20 -7.02
C THR A 52 -18.72 -2.71 -5.60
N LEU A 53 -19.94 -2.99 -5.16
CA LEU A 53 -20.13 -3.52 -3.80
C LEU A 53 -19.37 -4.83 -3.61
N GLU A 54 -19.43 -5.73 -4.57
CA GLU A 54 -18.75 -7.01 -4.51
C GLU A 54 -17.23 -6.84 -4.38
N MET A 55 -16.64 -6.01 -5.23
CA MET A 55 -15.19 -5.77 -5.22
C MET A 55 -14.75 -5.06 -3.94
N LYS A 56 -15.55 -4.11 -3.48
CA LYS A 56 -15.26 -3.40 -2.25
C LYS A 56 -15.24 -4.34 -1.04
N MET A 57 -16.25 -5.19 -0.92
CA MET A 57 -16.33 -6.15 0.19
C MET A 57 -15.17 -7.14 0.14
N MET A 58 -14.89 -7.69 -1.04
CA MET A 58 -13.78 -8.63 -1.21
C MET A 58 -12.44 -7.99 -0.83
N THR A 59 -12.21 -6.76 -1.26
CA THR A 59 -10.95 -6.05 -0.99
C THR A 59 -10.82 -5.73 0.50
N GLU A 60 -11.87 -5.21 1.13
CA GLU A 60 -11.85 -4.91 2.56
C GLU A 60 -11.63 -6.17 3.39
N ASP A 61 -12.28 -7.28 3.04
CA ASP A 61 -12.12 -8.55 3.73
C ASP A 61 -10.68 -9.06 3.60
N TRP A 62 -10.10 -8.94 2.41
CA TRP A 62 -8.72 -9.36 2.17
C TRP A 62 -7.73 -8.53 3.00
N LEU A 63 -7.90 -7.22 3.03
CA LEU A 63 -7.04 -6.34 3.83
C LEU A 63 -7.14 -6.66 5.32
N TYR A 64 -8.35 -6.90 5.80
CA TYR A 64 -8.58 -7.29 7.19
C TYR A 64 -7.92 -8.64 7.51
N LEU A 65 -8.14 -9.65 6.65
CA LEU A 65 -7.59 -10.98 6.85
C LEU A 65 -6.06 -10.97 6.96
N HIS A 66 -5.41 -10.17 6.12
CA HIS A 66 -3.95 -10.09 6.11
C HIS A 66 -3.38 -8.99 7.00
N GLN A 67 -4.25 -8.34 7.80
CA GLN A 67 -3.86 -7.32 8.77
C GLN A 67 -3.08 -6.15 8.16
N ILE A 68 -3.46 -5.76 6.95
CA ILE A 68 -2.85 -4.61 6.29
C ILE A 68 -3.44 -3.32 6.87
N PRO A 69 -2.63 -2.45 7.50
CA PRO A 69 -3.14 -1.20 8.06
C PRO A 69 -3.31 -0.15 6.96
N TYR A 70 -4.38 0.63 7.03
CA TYR A 70 -4.59 1.76 6.13
C TYR A 70 -5.58 2.73 6.77
N ASP A 71 -5.50 4.00 6.35
CA ASP A 71 -6.42 5.04 6.80
C ASP A 71 -7.54 5.27 5.80
N ARG A 72 -7.25 5.14 4.51
CA ARG A 72 -8.23 5.31 3.45
C ARG A 72 -8.05 4.26 2.36
N LEU A 73 -9.16 3.84 1.77
CA LEU A 73 -9.19 2.92 0.64
C LEU A 73 -10.03 3.55 -0.47
N ILE A 74 -9.40 3.77 -1.63
CA ILE A 74 -10.04 4.43 -2.78
C ILE A 74 -9.93 3.52 -4.00
N PHE A 75 -11.04 3.40 -4.74
CA PHE A 75 -11.16 2.55 -5.93
C PHE A 75 -11.11 3.37 -7.21
N ASP A 76 -11.13 2.70 -8.34
CA ASP A 76 -11.21 3.29 -9.69
C ASP A 76 -10.04 4.21 -10.04
N ARG A 77 -8.84 3.91 -9.54
CA ARG A 77 -7.66 4.67 -9.94
C ARG A 77 -7.38 4.42 -11.44
N PRO A 78 -7.13 5.47 -12.24
CA PRO A 78 -6.65 5.28 -13.61
C PRO A 78 -5.31 4.52 -13.62
N LYS A 79 -5.11 3.69 -14.64
CA LYS A 79 -3.86 2.90 -14.74
C LYS A 79 -2.60 3.78 -14.79
N HIS A 80 -2.72 4.96 -15.42
CA HIS A 80 -1.62 5.91 -15.55
C HIS A 80 -2.09 7.28 -15.09
N PRO A 81 -2.22 7.50 -13.77
CA PRO A 81 -2.70 8.77 -13.26
C PRO A 81 -1.71 9.89 -13.59
N ILE A 82 -2.25 11.02 -14.03
CA ILE A 82 -1.48 12.23 -14.22
C ILE A 82 -1.83 13.15 -13.06
N PHE A 83 -0.83 13.53 -12.27
CA PHE A 83 -1.02 14.48 -11.19
C PHE A 83 -0.78 15.88 -11.76
N VAL A 84 -1.87 16.65 -11.84
CA VAL A 84 -1.79 18.03 -12.32
C VAL A 84 -1.91 18.92 -11.09
N ASP A 85 -0.84 19.57 -10.74
CA ASP A 85 -0.71 20.72 -9.85
C ASP A 85 -1.32 20.67 -8.43
N ASP A 86 -2.40 19.98 -8.19
CA ASP A 86 -3.14 20.01 -6.94
C ASP A 86 -2.84 18.84 -6.02
N THR A 87 -1.72 18.16 -6.24
CA THR A 87 -1.28 17.11 -5.32
C THR A 87 -1.05 17.75 -3.95
N PRO A 88 -1.71 17.28 -2.89
CA PRO A 88 -1.47 17.84 -1.56
C PRO A 88 0.04 17.83 -1.27
N PRO A 89 0.58 18.91 -0.68
CA PRO A 89 2.04 19.02 -0.49
C PRO A 89 2.68 17.84 0.22
N ASN A 90 1.91 17.13 1.04
CA ASN A 90 2.41 16.00 1.82
C ASN A 90 1.96 14.64 1.29
N ALA A 91 1.30 14.61 0.13
CA ALA A 91 0.87 13.34 -0.46
C ALA A 91 1.87 12.89 -1.51
N LYS A 92 2.27 11.63 -1.43
CA LYS A 92 3.17 11.00 -2.39
C LYS A 92 2.51 9.73 -2.92
N TYR A 93 2.65 9.50 -4.22
CA TYR A 93 2.19 8.27 -4.86
C TYR A 93 3.38 7.38 -5.17
N TYR A 94 3.31 6.14 -4.71
CA TYR A 94 4.38 5.17 -4.91
C TYR A 94 3.82 3.94 -5.62
N ARG A 95 4.40 3.62 -6.75
CA ARG A 95 3.91 2.57 -7.63
C ARG A 95 4.32 1.18 -7.17
N ALA A 96 5.48 1.03 -6.56
CA ALA A 96 6.00 -0.24 -6.10
C ALA A 96 7.02 -0.04 -4.99
N TRP A 97 7.35 -1.11 -4.28
CA TRP A 97 8.42 -1.13 -3.28
C TRP A 97 9.74 -0.65 -3.91
N GLY A 98 10.32 0.33 -3.30
CA GLY A 98 11.65 0.76 -3.67
C GLY A 98 11.77 1.47 -5.00
N ASP A 99 10.68 1.66 -5.74
CA ASP A 99 10.68 2.41 -7.00
C ASP A 99 10.77 3.91 -6.78
N ASN A 100 10.67 4.36 -5.54
CA ASN A 100 10.73 5.77 -5.20
C ASN A 100 11.74 5.94 -4.08
N ASP A 101 12.58 6.96 -4.19
CA ASP A 101 13.67 7.22 -3.23
C ASP A 101 13.17 7.36 -1.79
N VAL A 102 11.99 7.96 -1.59
CA VAL A 102 11.43 8.13 -0.25
C VAL A 102 11.01 6.79 0.34
N VAL A 103 10.34 5.94 -0.45
CA VAL A 103 9.92 4.62 0.01
C VAL A 103 11.14 3.74 0.28
N ALA A 104 12.15 3.80 -0.60
CA ALA A 104 13.40 3.07 -0.42
C ALA A 104 14.09 3.49 0.88
N ALA A 105 14.18 4.79 1.15
CA ALA A 105 14.77 5.29 2.38
C ALA A 105 14.01 4.83 3.62
N LEU A 106 12.67 4.89 3.59
CA LEU A 106 11.84 4.42 4.69
C LEU A 106 12.01 2.92 4.93
N PHE A 107 12.12 2.15 3.85
CA PHE A 107 12.34 0.72 3.95
C PHE A 107 13.70 0.42 4.59
N GLU A 108 14.75 1.14 4.21
CA GLU A 108 16.07 1.01 4.82
C GLU A 108 16.05 1.35 6.31
N GLU A 109 15.35 2.42 6.69
CA GLU A 109 15.19 2.78 8.10
C GLU A 109 14.51 1.65 8.89
N TRP A 110 13.49 1.02 8.30
CA TRP A 110 12.81 -0.08 8.92
C TRP A 110 13.73 -1.28 9.13
N ILE A 111 14.54 -1.62 8.11
CA ILE A 111 15.52 -2.70 8.22
C ILE A 111 16.54 -2.43 9.33
N GLU A 112 17.04 -1.20 9.41
CA GLU A 112 17.95 -0.82 10.49
C GLU A 112 17.28 -0.96 11.86
N TRP A 113 16.03 -0.55 11.97
CA TRP A 113 15.28 -0.68 13.21
C TRP A 113 15.12 -2.14 13.62
N ILE A 114 14.79 -3.03 12.67
CA ILE A 114 14.69 -4.47 12.95
C ILE A 114 16.02 -5.02 13.46
N ASN A 115 17.11 -4.68 12.79
CA ASN A 115 18.43 -5.17 13.16
C ASN A 115 18.83 -4.74 14.58
N LYS A 116 18.43 -3.55 15.00
CA LYS A 116 18.67 -3.08 16.37
C LYS A 116 17.87 -3.85 17.41
N GLN A 117 16.68 -4.34 17.05
CA GLN A 117 15.86 -5.13 17.98
C GLN A 117 16.45 -6.51 18.24
N GLU A 118 17.29 -7.01 17.35
CA GLU A 118 17.91 -8.32 17.44
C GLU A 118 19.25 -8.30 18.21
N GLU A 119 19.76 -7.12 18.54
CA GLU A 119 21.02 -6.98 19.30
C GLU A 119 20.85 -7.21 20.80
#